data_c2c5875900d38efc51afd7a6f0d8c188
#
_entry.id   c2c5875900d38efc51afd7a6f0d8c188
#
_cell.length_a   1.000
_cell.length_b   1.000
_cell.length_c   1.000
_cell.angle_alpha   90.00
_cell.angle_beta   90.00
_cell.angle_gamma   90.00
#
_symmetry.space_group_name_H-M   'P 1'
#
loop_
_entity.id
_entity.type
_entity.pdbx_description
1 polymer ?
#
loop_
_entity_poly.entity_id
_entity_poly.type
_entity_poly.pdbx_seq_one_letter_code
_entity_poly.pdbx_strand_id
1 'polypeptide(L)'
;LGTVQQHILGNWYQRTIFFKWDLMFVGAGALVGMKTSLSLFIGGTVCWALYVPWLESQKLLPAGAGYRESVSWTLWGGTACMVVASIVAFLFQWKSIVRSFSSLGAMFSLSKKRKLTDVEKIETPMSWFLTGQLISLGALGYLAHTSFNVPYWMSCIAVVISFFLALVVCRITGEANITPTGAMGKVTQLIFGGIAPGHVTANLMAANITSGASSSSADLLVDLKVGYLLGANPVSYT
;
A
#
# COMPACT_ATOMS: atom_id res chain seq x y z
N LEU A 1 -9.76 36.05 -6.00
CA LEU A 1 -10.38 34.94 -5.22
C LEU A 1 -9.64 34.68 -3.92
N GLY A 2 -8.29 34.66 -3.88
CA GLY A 2 -7.50 34.40 -2.67
C GLY A 2 -7.72 35.42 -1.54
N THR A 3 -7.78 36.70 -1.86
CA THR A 3 -8.00 37.78 -0.86
C THR A 3 -9.38 37.73 -0.22
N VAL A 4 -10.42 37.37 -0.98
CA VAL A 4 -11.79 37.20 -0.48
C VAL A 4 -11.88 35.98 0.45
N GLN A 5 -11.27 34.86 0.08
CA GLN A 5 -11.23 33.65 0.92
C GLN A 5 -10.45 33.89 2.22
N GLN A 6 -9.35 34.64 2.17
CA GLN A 6 -8.58 34.99 3.34
C GLN A 6 -9.40 35.83 4.34
N HIS A 7 -10.26 36.71 3.85
CA HIS A 7 -11.12 37.57 4.70
C HIS A 7 -12.28 36.80 5.35
N ILE A 8 -12.81 35.78 4.63
CA ILE A 8 -13.96 34.98 5.11
C ILE A 8 -13.50 33.87 6.05
N LEU A 9 -12.38 33.20 5.74
CA LEU A 9 -11.91 32.01 6.44
C LEU A 9 -10.95 32.32 7.61
N GLY A 10 -10.36 33.50 7.71
CA GLY A 10 -9.49 33.91 8.84
C GLY A 10 -8.43 32.87 9.19
N ASN A 11 -8.48 32.31 10.39
CA ASN A 11 -7.54 31.30 10.89
C ASN A 11 -7.52 30.00 10.07
N TRP A 12 -8.61 29.63 9.40
CA TRP A 12 -8.68 28.45 8.55
C TRP A 12 -7.81 28.61 7.30
N TYR A 13 -7.74 29.83 6.76
CA TYR A 13 -6.88 30.11 5.62
C TYR A 13 -5.38 29.96 5.96
N GLN A 14 -4.97 30.38 7.15
CA GLN A 14 -3.60 30.20 7.65
C GLN A 14 -3.24 28.70 7.79
N ARG A 15 -4.23 27.85 8.02
CA ARG A 15 -4.11 26.39 8.07
C ARG A 15 -4.24 25.73 6.70
N THR A 16 -4.21 26.52 5.61
CA THR A 16 -4.35 26.03 4.22
C THR A 16 -5.70 25.38 3.90
N ILE A 17 -6.74 25.65 4.70
CA ILE A 17 -8.08 25.16 4.44
C ILE A 17 -8.81 26.23 3.64
N PHE A 18 -8.95 25.98 2.34
CA PHE A 18 -9.66 26.85 1.41
C PHE A 18 -10.32 26.05 0.30
N PHE A 19 -11.34 26.61 -0.30
CA PHE A 19 -12.02 25.96 -1.41
C PHE A 19 -11.29 26.22 -2.71
N LYS A 20 -10.79 25.17 -3.35
CA LYS A 20 -10.08 25.24 -4.63
C LYS A 20 -10.89 24.60 -5.74
N TRP A 21 -11.29 25.40 -6.70
CA TRP A 21 -11.90 24.91 -7.93
C TRP A 21 -10.80 24.41 -8.88
N ASP A 22 -10.62 23.10 -8.92
CA ASP A 22 -9.67 22.46 -9.82
C ASP A 22 -10.32 21.21 -10.41
N LEU A 23 -10.47 21.18 -11.73
CA LEU A 23 -11.07 20.06 -12.46
C LEU A 23 -10.35 18.73 -12.18
N MET A 24 -9.07 18.78 -11.87
CA MET A 24 -8.30 17.60 -11.50
C MET A 24 -8.85 16.93 -10.24
N PHE A 25 -9.22 17.71 -9.22
CA PHE A 25 -9.81 17.13 -8.00
C PHE A 25 -11.23 16.59 -8.22
N VAL A 26 -12.00 17.20 -9.12
CA VAL A 26 -13.32 16.68 -9.50
C VAL A 26 -13.16 15.34 -10.22
N GLY A 27 -12.22 15.24 -11.18
CA GLY A 27 -11.91 13.99 -11.86
C GLY A 27 -11.39 12.91 -10.92
N ALA A 28 -10.47 13.26 -10.02
CA ALA A 28 -9.97 12.34 -9.01
C ALA A 28 -11.08 11.84 -8.08
N GLY A 29 -11.99 12.71 -7.64
CA GLY A 29 -13.13 12.34 -6.80
C GLY A 29 -14.10 11.39 -7.52
N ALA A 30 -14.32 11.57 -8.82
CA ALA A 30 -15.13 10.69 -9.63
C ALA A 30 -14.51 9.28 -9.76
N LEU A 31 -13.18 9.19 -9.93
CA LEU A 31 -12.45 7.92 -10.02
C LEU A 31 -12.41 7.18 -8.66
N VAL A 32 -12.18 7.90 -7.57
CA VAL A 32 -12.06 7.34 -6.21
C VAL A 32 -13.42 6.85 -5.68
N GLY A 33 -14.51 7.43 -6.15
CA GLY A 33 -15.87 7.06 -5.81
C GLY A 33 -16.38 7.69 -4.51
N MET A 34 -17.71 7.74 -4.37
CA MET A 34 -18.42 8.46 -3.31
C MET A 34 -18.03 7.99 -1.90
N LYS A 35 -17.95 6.67 -1.69
CA LYS A 35 -17.66 6.09 -0.37
C LYS A 35 -16.31 6.55 0.20
N THR A 36 -15.29 6.51 -0.61
CA THR A 36 -13.92 6.91 -0.21
C THR A 36 -13.82 8.43 -0.06
N SER A 37 -14.41 9.19 -1.00
CA SER A 37 -14.45 10.65 -0.93
C SER A 37 -15.15 11.15 0.33
N LEU A 38 -16.29 10.51 0.70
CA LEU A 38 -17.01 10.84 1.93
C LEU A 38 -16.16 10.50 3.17
N SER A 39 -15.47 9.36 3.18
CA SER A 39 -14.58 8.98 4.28
C SER A 39 -13.43 9.98 4.46
N LEU A 40 -12.83 10.45 3.37
CA LEU A 40 -11.79 11.49 3.38
C LEU A 40 -12.32 12.81 3.91
N PHE A 41 -13.51 13.21 3.48
CA PHE A 41 -14.16 14.43 3.94
C PHE A 41 -14.47 14.38 5.44
N ILE A 42 -15.04 13.28 5.92
CA ILE A 42 -15.34 13.09 7.36
C ILE A 42 -14.01 13.09 8.15
N GLY A 43 -13.00 12.34 7.71
CA GLY A 43 -11.71 12.30 8.39
C GLY A 43 -11.03 13.65 8.46
N GLY A 44 -11.03 14.41 7.36
CA GLY A 44 -10.53 15.78 7.32
C GLY A 44 -11.29 16.71 8.25
N THR A 45 -12.62 16.64 8.26
CA THR A 45 -13.47 17.46 9.12
C THR A 45 -13.22 17.14 10.61
N VAL A 46 -13.17 15.87 10.97
CA VAL A 46 -12.86 15.44 12.36
C VAL A 46 -11.48 15.95 12.78
N CYS A 47 -10.48 15.82 11.91
CA CYS A 47 -9.13 16.27 12.21
C CYS A 47 -9.07 17.78 12.47
N TRP A 48 -9.59 18.59 11.54
CA TRP A 48 -9.43 20.04 11.59
C TRP A 48 -10.47 20.75 12.44
N ALA A 49 -11.69 20.23 12.57
CA ALA A 49 -12.75 20.88 13.34
C ALA A 49 -12.82 20.39 14.80
N LEU A 50 -12.35 19.18 15.11
CA LEU A 50 -12.43 18.62 16.45
C LEU A 50 -11.03 18.41 17.08
N TYR A 51 -10.14 17.70 16.38
CA TYR A 51 -8.86 17.29 16.95
C TYR A 51 -7.89 18.46 17.15
N VAL A 52 -7.74 19.34 16.15
CA VAL A 52 -6.83 20.51 16.25
C VAL A 52 -7.31 21.49 17.34
N PRO A 53 -8.60 21.92 17.41
CA PRO A 53 -9.06 22.75 18.51
C PRO A 53 -8.94 22.10 19.89
N TRP A 54 -9.10 20.78 19.97
CA TRP A 54 -8.87 20.06 21.21
C TRP A 54 -7.41 20.13 21.65
N LEU A 55 -6.44 19.96 20.74
CA LEU A 55 -5.01 20.13 21.03
C LEU A 55 -4.68 21.55 21.51
N GLU A 56 -5.32 22.57 20.92
CA GLU A 56 -5.18 23.96 21.36
C GLU A 56 -5.74 24.17 22.78
N SER A 57 -6.88 23.56 23.10
CA SER A 57 -7.48 23.62 24.44
C SER A 57 -6.61 22.96 25.52
N GLN A 58 -5.87 21.92 25.16
CA GLN A 58 -4.90 21.26 26.03
C GLN A 58 -3.55 22.00 26.13
N LYS A 59 -3.40 23.14 25.46
CA LYS A 59 -2.16 23.93 25.39
C LYS A 59 -0.96 23.17 24.81
N LEU A 60 -1.21 22.07 24.09
CA LEU A 60 -0.20 21.32 23.37
C LEU A 60 0.18 22.00 22.06
N LEU A 61 -0.73 22.80 21.55
CA LEU A 61 -0.57 23.62 20.35
C LEU A 61 -0.81 25.09 20.71
N PRO A 62 0.04 26.04 20.27
CA PRO A 62 -0.23 27.45 20.47
C PRO A 62 -1.51 27.89 19.75
N ALA A 63 -2.28 28.76 20.36
CA ALA A 63 -3.51 29.29 19.75
C ALA A 63 -3.18 30.00 18.44
N GLY A 64 -3.83 29.59 17.35
CA GLY A 64 -3.54 30.08 16.00
C GLY A 64 -2.34 29.42 15.33
N ALA A 65 -1.92 28.27 15.78
CA ALA A 65 -0.83 27.50 15.18
C ALA A 65 -1.00 27.33 13.66
N GLY A 66 0.09 27.50 12.94
CA GLY A 66 0.14 27.35 11.50
C GLY A 66 -0.03 25.89 11.05
N TYR A 67 -0.12 25.70 9.73
CA TYR A 67 -0.27 24.37 9.11
C TYR A 67 0.80 23.36 9.57
N ARG A 68 2.08 23.75 9.56
CA ARG A 68 3.20 22.86 9.91
C ARG A 68 3.13 22.34 11.34
N GLU A 69 2.81 23.18 12.28
CA GLU A 69 2.70 22.83 13.70
C GLU A 69 1.50 21.91 13.93
N SER A 70 0.36 22.26 13.34
CA SER A 70 -0.85 21.44 13.42
C SER A 70 -0.61 20.03 12.81
N VAL A 71 0.05 19.95 11.63
CA VAL A 71 0.34 18.68 10.97
C VAL A 71 1.30 17.82 11.78
N SER A 72 2.31 18.39 12.43
CA SER A 72 3.27 17.62 13.24
C SER A 72 2.58 16.80 14.35
N TRP A 73 1.54 17.37 14.97
CA TRP A 73 0.72 16.70 15.99
C TRP A 73 -0.32 15.75 15.40
N THR A 74 -1.05 16.19 14.37
CA THR A 74 -2.11 15.37 13.75
C THR A 74 -1.55 14.16 13.02
N LEU A 75 -0.28 14.22 12.56
CA LEU A 75 0.42 13.11 11.93
C LEU A 75 0.49 11.88 12.86
N TRP A 76 0.72 12.08 14.14
CA TRP A 76 0.77 10.98 15.12
C TRP A 76 -0.58 10.27 15.22
N GLY A 77 -1.66 11.01 15.40
CA GLY A 77 -3.01 10.46 15.43
C GLY A 77 -3.40 9.77 14.13
N GLY A 78 -3.15 10.41 12.99
CA GLY A 78 -3.41 9.84 11.68
C GLY A 78 -2.62 8.57 11.41
N THR A 79 -1.33 8.54 11.79
CA THR A 79 -0.49 7.35 11.64
C THR A 79 -0.97 6.20 12.52
N ALA A 80 -1.34 6.48 13.78
CA ALA A 80 -1.90 5.47 14.68
C ALA A 80 -3.19 4.87 14.10
N CYS A 81 -4.13 5.69 13.63
CA CYS A 81 -5.36 5.24 12.99
C CYS A 81 -5.05 4.38 11.76
N MET A 82 -4.10 4.80 10.91
CA MET A 82 -3.73 4.07 9.69
C MET A 82 -3.09 2.71 10.01
N VAL A 83 -2.23 2.63 11.03
CA VAL A 83 -1.62 1.36 11.46
C VAL A 83 -2.67 0.41 12.01
N VAL A 84 -3.52 0.89 12.93
CA VAL A 84 -4.59 0.07 13.52
C VAL A 84 -5.57 -0.41 12.44
N ALA A 85 -6.02 0.47 11.56
CA ALA A 85 -6.91 0.10 10.46
C ALA A 85 -6.28 -0.94 9.53
N SER A 86 -4.98 -0.83 9.25
CA SER A 86 -4.24 -1.79 8.43
C SER A 86 -4.14 -3.16 9.11
N ILE A 87 -3.85 -3.20 10.40
CA ILE A 87 -3.80 -4.46 11.17
C ILE A 87 -5.17 -5.11 11.22
N VAL A 88 -6.21 -4.33 11.52
CA VAL A 88 -7.61 -4.82 11.57
C VAL A 88 -8.05 -5.36 10.20
N ALA A 89 -7.77 -4.63 9.11
CA ALA A 89 -8.08 -5.08 7.76
C ALA A 89 -7.35 -6.39 7.42
N PHE A 90 -6.09 -6.53 7.83
CA PHE A 90 -5.31 -7.75 7.65
C PHE A 90 -5.91 -8.92 8.45
N LEU A 91 -6.29 -8.69 9.70
CA LEU A 91 -6.91 -9.72 10.56
C LEU A 91 -8.28 -10.17 10.03
N PHE A 92 -9.11 -9.26 9.50
CA PHE A 92 -10.39 -9.64 8.89
C PHE A 92 -10.22 -10.54 7.67
N GLN A 93 -9.08 -10.47 7.01
CA GLN A 93 -8.77 -11.27 5.83
C GLN A 93 -8.01 -12.57 6.16
N TRP A 94 -7.96 -12.96 7.43
CA TRP A 94 -7.27 -14.14 7.92
C TRP A 94 -7.59 -15.42 7.12
N LYS A 95 -8.86 -15.63 6.76
CA LYS A 95 -9.29 -16.79 5.97
C LYS A 95 -8.62 -16.83 4.59
N SER A 96 -8.50 -15.69 3.91
CA SER A 96 -7.85 -15.57 2.60
C SER A 96 -6.34 -15.77 2.72
N ILE A 97 -5.74 -15.28 3.79
CA ILE A 97 -4.31 -15.47 4.11
C ILE A 97 -3.99 -16.96 4.27
N VAL A 98 -4.75 -17.65 5.12
CA VAL A 98 -4.55 -19.10 5.37
C VAL A 98 -4.74 -19.91 4.07
N ARG A 99 -5.73 -19.57 3.26
CA ARG A 99 -5.95 -20.23 1.96
C ARG A 99 -4.79 -20.00 0.98
N SER A 100 -4.18 -18.80 0.98
CA SER A 100 -3.01 -18.49 0.14
C SER A 100 -1.83 -19.39 0.49
N PHE A 101 -1.53 -19.57 1.77
CA PHE A 101 -0.47 -20.48 2.21
C PHE A 101 -0.79 -21.95 1.95
N SER A 102 -2.05 -22.36 2.12
CA SER A 102 -2.50 -23.71 1.83
C SER A 102 -2.35 -24.06 0.32
N SER A 103 -2.70 -23.12 -0.56
CA SER A 103 -2.56 -23.33 -2.01
C SER A 103 -1.09 -23.40 -2.45
N LEU A 104 -0.18 -22.65 -1.79
CA LEU A 104 1.27 -22.77 -2.00
C LEU A 104 1.79 -24.16 -1.62
N GLY A 105 1.41 -24.67 -0.45
CA GLY A 105 1.78 -26.02 -0.02
C GLY A 105 1.32 -27.10 -1.01
N ALA A 106 0.11 -26.95 -1.55
CA ALA A 106 -0.42 -27.84 -2.58
C ALA A 106 0.36 -27.74 -3.90
N MET A 107 0.77 -26.52 -4.29
CA MET A 107 1.54 -26.27 -5.51
C MET A 107 2.94 -26.92 -5.46
N PHE A 108 3.62 -26.85 -4.33
CA PHE A 108 4.90 -27.54 -4.10
C PHE A 108 4.76 -29.06 -3.98
N SER A 109 3.63 -29.55 -3.47
CA SER A 109 3.34 -31.00 -3.35
C SER A 109 2.94 -31.64 -4.67
N LEU A 110 2.30 -30.91 -5.59
CA LEU A 110 1.79 -31.39 -6.88
C LEU A 110 2.85 -31.46 -7.99
N SER A 111 4.11 -31.16 -7.72
CA SER A 111 5.23 -31.25 -8.67
C SER A 111 5.50 -32.68 -9.18
N LYS A 112 4.80 -33.69 -8.67
CA LYS A 112 4.90 -35.08 -9.15
C LYS A 112 3.71 -35.48 -10.04
N LYS A 113 3.90 -35.41 -11.36
CA LYS A 113 3.09 -36.09 -12.40
C LYS A 113 1.63 -35.61 -12.58
N ARG A 114 1.40 -34.31 -12.78
CA ARG A 114 0.14 -33.89 -13.38
C ARG A 114 0.31 -33.74 -14.89
N LYS A 115 -0.59 -34.33 -15.68
CA LYS A 115 -0.70 -34.00 -17.11
C LYS A 115 -1.04 -32.52 -17.21
N LEU A 116 -0.20 -31.75 -17.91
CA LEU A 116 -0.41 -30.34 -18.17
C LEU A 116 -1.81 -30.14 -18.76
N THR A 117 -2.62 -29.34 -18.10
CA THR A 117 -3.92 -28.91 -18.62
C THR A 117 -3.66 -28.01 -19.84
N ASP A 118 -4.59 -27.93 -20.79
CA ASP A 118 -4.39 -27.09 -22.00
C ASP A 118 -4.14 -25.61 -21.68
N VAL A 119 -4.65 -25.13 -20.54
CA VAL A 119 -4.36 -23.79 -20.00
C VAL A 119 -2.90 -23.67 -19.54
N GLU A 120 -2.34 -24.67 -18.88
CA GLU A 120 -0.93 -24.68 -18.40
C GLU A 120 0.10 -24.69 -19.54
N LYS A 121 -0.31 -25.05 -20.76
CA LYS A 121 0.54 -24.98 -21.96
C LYS A 121 0.67 -23.55 -22.52
N ILE A 122 -0.28 -22.68 -22.17
CA ILE A 122 -0.38 -21.30 -22.64
C ILE A 122 0.17 -20.33 -21.60
N GLU A 123 0.35 -20.79 -20.35
CA GLU A 123 0.88 -19.97 -19.24
C GLU A 123 2.41 -19.76 -19.36
N THR A 124 2.88 -18.67 -18.72
CA THR A 124 4.31 -18.35 -18.64
C THR A 124 5.06 -19.45 -17.89
N PRO A 125 6.21 -19.94 -18.41
CA PRO A 125 6.95 -21.01 -17.77
C PRO A 125 7.52 -20.54 -16.42
N MET A 126 7.49 -21.42 -15.42
CA MET A 126 7.99 -21.17 -14.05
C MET A 126 9.45 -20.71 -14.03
N SER A 127 10.24 -21.07 -15.05
CA SER A 127 11.62 -20.61 -15.18
C SER A 127 11.74 -19.09 -15.35
N TRP A 128 10.81 -18.46 -16.06
CA TRP A 128 10.79 -17.00 -16.22
C TRP A 128 10.54 -16.29 -14.90
N PHE A 129 9.64 -16.82 -14.10
CA PHE A 129 9.37 -16.31 -12.77
C PHE A 129 10.62 -16.38 -11.87
N LEU A 130 11.28 -17.56 -11.81
CA LEU A 130 12.47 -17.74 -10.99
C LEU A 130 13.64 -16.86 -11.44
N THR A 131 13.89 -16.78 -12.76
CA THR A 131 14.96 -15.91 -13.29
C THR A 131 14.65 -14.44 -13.05
N GLY A 132 13.40 -14.00 -13.23
CA GLY A 132 12.96 -12.63 -12.92
C GLY A 132 13.15 -12.28 -11.44
N GLN A 133 12.80 -13.20 -10.53
CA GLN A 133 12.99 -13.03 -9.09
C GLN A 133 14.47 -12.89 -8.72
N LEU A 134 15.34 -13.71 -9.30
CA LEU A 134 16.79 -13.63 -9.05
C LEU A 134 17.41 -12.32 -9.57
N ILE A 135 17.02 -11.90 -10.76
CA ILE A 135 17.47 -10.61 -11.35
C ILE A 135 16.98 -9.44 -10.48
N SER A 136 15.71 -9.46 -10.09
CA SER A 136 15.12 -8.41 -9.23
C SER A 136 15.80 -8.37 -7.86
N LEU A 137 16.09 -9.53 -7.26
CA LEU A 137 16.82 -9.60 -5.99
C LEU A 137 18.20 -8.96 -6.11
N GLY A 138 18.96 -9.29 -7.16
CA GLY A 138 20.28 -8.71 -7.41
C GLY A 138 20.22 -7.21 -7.64
N ALA A 139 19.30 -6.75 -8.49
CA ALA A 139 19.14 -5.33 -8.82
C ALA A 139 18.68 -4.51 -7.59
N LEU A 140 17.65 -4.96 -6.89
CA LEU A 140 17.14 -4.29 -5.69
C LEU A 140 18.16 -4.30 -4.55
N GLY A 141 18.86 -5.42 -4.35
CA GLY A 141 19.91 -5.52 -3.34
C GLY A 141 21.06 -4.54 -3.62
N TYR A 142 21.51 -4.46 -4.87
CA TYR A 142 22.55 -3.54 -5.29
C TYR A 142 22.11 -2.06 -5.12
N LEU A 143 20.93 -1.71 -5.61
CA LEU A 143 20.39 -0.35 -5.50
C LEU A 143 20.15 0.06 -4.03
N ALA A 144 19.57 -0.83 -3.22
CA ALA A 144 19.32 -0.56 -1.80
C ALA A 144 20.64 -0.37 -1.03
N HIS A 145 21.66 -1.14 -1.37
CA HIS A 145 22.98 -0.99 -0.74
C HIS A 145 23.68 0.30 -1.16
N THR A 146 23.73 0.59 -2.45
CA THR A 146 24.47 1.77 -2.98
C THR A 146 23.79 3.09 -2.66
N SER A 147 22.46 3.15 -2.72
CA SER A 147 21.70 4.40 -2.53
C SER A 147 21.31 4.66 -1.08
N PHE A 148 21.11 3.61 -0.29
CA PHE A 148 20.53 3.72 1.06
C PHE A 148 21.35 3.02 2.15
N ASN A 149 22.52 2.47 1.83
CA ASN A 149 23.37 1.71 2.77
C ASN A 149 22.62 0.57 3.50
N VAL A 150 21.62 -0.03 2.84
CA VAL A 150 20.89 -1.17 3.40
C VAL A 150 21.74 -2.44 3.20
N PRO A 151 21.96 -3.25 4.24
CA PRO A 151 22.69 -4.50 4.11
C PRO A 151 22.01 -5.47 3.15
N TYR A 152 22.77 -6.20 2.34
CA TYR A 152 22.25 -7.16 1.34
C TYR A 152 21.30 -8.21 1.93
N TRP A 153 21.58 -8.70 3.13
CA TRP A 153 20.73 -9.68 3.79
C TRP A 153 19.33 -9.14 4.12
N MET A 154 19.22 -7.86 4.48
CA MET A 154 17.91 -7.20 4.70
C MET A 154 17.12 -7.08 3.40
N SER A 155 17.77 -6.74 2.30
CA SER A 155 17.13 -6.69 0.98
C SER A 155 16.65 -8.08 0.54
N CYS A 156 17.43 -9.13 0.81
CA CYS A 156 17.03 -10.50 0.54
C CYS A 156 15.76 -10.88 1.32
N ILE A 157 15.72 -10.61 2.63
CA ILE A 157 14.54 -10.85 3.46
C ILE A 157 13.33 -10.04 2.97
N ALA A 158 13.55 -8.77 2.58
CA ALA A 158 12.47 -7.92 2.06
C ALA A 158 11.84 -8.50 0.79
N VAL A 159 12.65 -8.99 -0.15
CA VAL A 159 12.16 -9.61 -1.40
C VAL A 159 11.41 -10.91 -1.11
N VAL A 160 11.90 -11.75 -0.19
CA VAL A 160 11.20 -12.98 0.21
C VAL A 160 9.85 -12.66 0.86
N ILE A 161 9.81 -11.73 1.80
CA ILE A 161 8.57 -11.30 2.45
C ILE A 161 7.61 -10.68 1.42
N SER A 162 8.12 -9.83 0.51
CA SER A 162 7.29 -9.20 -0.52
C SER A 162 6.60 -10.24 -1.42
N PHE A 163 7.28 -11.32 -1.76
CA PHE A 163 6.70 -12.42 -2.53
C PHE A 163 5.50 -13.05 -1.81
N PHE A 164 5.66 -13.44 -0.53
CA PHE A 164 4.57 -14.03 0.22
C PHE A 164 3.40 -13.06 0.41
N LEU A 165 3.68 -11.80 0.70
CA LEU A 165 2.64 -10.79 0.88
C LEU A 165 1.95 -10.43 -0.45
N ALA A 166 2.66 -10.42 -1.58
CA ALA A 166 2.06 -10.24 -2.89
C ALA A 166 1.05 -11.36 -3.23
N LEU A 167 1.38 -12.60 -2.92
CA LEU A 167 0.42 -13.71 -3.09
C LEU A 167 -0.85 -13.54 -2.24
N VAL A 168 -0.67 -13.09 -0.99
CA VAL A 168 -1.82 -12.76 -0.12
C VAL A 168 -2.66 -11.65 -0.74
N VAL A 169 -2.02 -10.59 -1.23
CA VAL A 169 -2.71 -9.46 -1.87
C VAL A 169 -3.47 -9.88 -3.12
N CYS A 170 -2.84 -10.66 -4.01
CA CYS A 170 -3.50 -11.19 -5.20
C CYS A 170 -4.77 -11.97 -4.84
N ARG A 171 -4.71 -12.78 -3.79
CA ARG A 171 -5.87 -13.55 -3.31
C ARG A 171 -6.96 -12.64 -2.77
N ILE A 172 -6.60 -11.67 -1.95
CA ILE A 172 -7.53 -10.70 -1.38
C ILE A 172 -8.18 -9.85 -2.48
N THR A 173 -7.39 -9.36 -3.43
CA THR A 173 -7.90 -8.58 -4.57
C THR A 173 -8.89 -9.41 -5.40
N GLY A 174 -8.59 -10.70 -5.63
CA GLY A 174 -9.48 -11.60 -6.34
C GLY A 174 -10.80 -11.91 -5.60
N GLU A 175 -10.77 -11.97 -4.26
CA GLU A 175 -11.96 -12.27 -3.44
C GLU A 175 -12.79 -11.01 -3.12
N ALA A 176 -12.13 -9.89 -2.81
CA ALA A 176 -12.78 -8.68 -2.29
C ALA A 176 -12.83 -7.49 -3.28
N ASN A 177 -12.15 -7.61 -4.41
CA ASN A 177 -11.96 -6.52 -5.39
C ASN A 177 -11.39 -5.22 -4.75
N ILE A 178 -10.56 -5.39 -3.71
CA ILE A 178 -9.87 -4.30 -2.99
C ILE A 178 -8.41 -4.72 -2.81
N THR A 179 -7.50 -3.87 -3.21
CA THR A 179 -6.06 -4.10 -3.09
C THR A 179 -5.51 -3.42 -1.83
N PRO A 180 -5.20 -4.15 -0.74
CA PRO A 180 -4.76 -3.57 0.53
C PRO A 180 -3.26 -3.27 0.56
N THR A 181 -2.73 -2.54 -0.43
CA THR A 181 -1.29 -2.24 -0.56
C THR A 181 -0.70 -1.54 0.66
N GLY A 182 -1.43 -0.55 1.21
CA GLY A 182 -1.01 0.17 2.41
C GLY A 182 -0.91 -0.71 3.65
N ALA A 183 -1.83 -1.69 3.81
CA ALA A 183 -1.78 -2.64 4.90
C ALA A 183 -0.54 -3.53 4.82
N MET A 184 -0.19 -4.00 3.62
CA MET A 184 0.99 -4.87 3.41
C MET A 184 2.29 -4.15 3.73
N GLY A 185 2.44 -2.89 3.32
CA GLY A 185 3.58 -2.07 3.70
C GLY A 185 3.72 -1.92 5.21
N LYS A 186 2.60 -1.71 5.94
CA LYS A 186 2.61 -1.61 7.41
C LYS A 186 2.95 -2.94 8.10
N VAL A 187 2.44 -4.06 7.58
CA VAL A 187 2.82 -5.39 8.08
C VAL A 187 4.32 -5.62 7.92
N THR A 188 4.89 -5.26 6.75
CA THR A 188 6.34 -5.34 6.52
C THR A 188 7.11 -4.44 7.49
N GLN A 189 6.65 -3.22 7.75
CA GLN A 189 7.26 -2.32 8.72
C GLN A 189 7.29 -2.91 10.13
N LEU A 190 6.22 -3.58 10.56
CA LEU A 190 6.18 -4.26 11.86
C LEU A 190 7.16 -5.43 11.93
N ILE A 191 7.24 -6.23 10.86
CA ILE A 191 8.20 -7.34 10.78
C ILE A 191 9.64 -6.82 10.84
N PHE A 192 9.98 -5.81 10.03
CA PHE A 192 11.32 -5.22 10.02
C PHE A 192 11.64 -4.43 11.30
N GLY A 193 10.63 -3.84 11.95
CA GLY A 193 10.78 -3.24 13.28
C GLY A 193 11.23 -4.25 14.34
N GLY A 194 10.79 -5.52 14.22
CA GLY A 194 11.23 -6.62 15.07
C GLY A 194 12.60 -7.21 14.68
N ILE A 195 12.86 -7.36 13.36
CA ILE A 195 14.10 -7.99 12.85
C ILE A 195 15.31 -7.05 12.96
N ALA A 196 15.11 -5.77 12.66
CA ALA A 196 16.16 -4.77 12.58
C ALA A 196 15.76 -3.48 13.31
N PRO A 197 15.63 -3.52 14.65
CA PRO A 197 15.29 -2.35 15.45
C PRO A 197 16.36 -1.26 15.28
N GLY A 198 15.91 -0.03 15.02
CA GLY A 198 16.80 1.12 14.81
C GLY A 198 17.23 1.38 13.37
N HIS A 199 17.05 0.45 12.44
CA HIS A 199 17.33 0.66 11.02
C HIS A 199 16.11 1.22 10.26
N VAL A 200 15.79 2.51 10.49
CA VAL A 200 14.61 3.17 9.91
C VAL A 200 14.62 3.11 8.38
N THR A 201 15.76 3.34 7.75
CA THR A 201 15.90 3.32 6.29
C THR A 201 15.58 1.94 5.71
N ALA A 202 16.13 0.87 6.30
CA ALA A 202 15.86 -0.50 5.85
C ALA A 202 14.38 -0.87 6.04
N ASN A 203 13.76 -0.44 7.14
CA ASN A 203 12.34 -0.67 7.41
C ASN A 203 11.44 0.03 6.37
N LEU A 204 11.72 1.30 6.06
CA LEU A 204 10.98 2.06 5.04
C LEU A 204 11.17 1.47 3.64
N MET A 205 12.41 1.08 3.28
CA MET A 205 12.70 0.48 1.98
C MET A 205 12.02 -0.89 1.83
N ALA A 206 12.06 -1.74 2.85
CA ALA A 206 11.37 -3.03 2.84
C ALA A 206 9.85 -2.86 2.66
N ALA A 207 9.25 -1.90 3.36
CA ALA A 207 7.84 -1.59 3.21
C ALA A 207 7.49 -1.09 1.80
N ASN A 208 8.36 -0.27 1.21
CA ASN A 208 8.17 0.24 -0.15
C ASN A 208 8.28 -0.88 -1.20
N ILE A 209 9.28 -1.76 -1.07
CA ILE A 209 9.44 -2.95 -1.93
C ILE A 209 8.17 -3.81 -1.86
N THR A 210 7.68 -4.10 -0.65
CA THR A 210 6.48 -4.93 -0.47
C THR A 210 5.22 -4.25 -1.01
N SER A 211 5.04 -2.97 -0.76
CA SER A 211 3.88 -2.21 -1.25
C SER A 211 3.89 -2.12 -2.77
N GLY A 212 5.05 -1.84 -3.38
CA GLY A 212 5.22 -1.80 -4.83
C GLY A 212 4.97 -3.16 -5.48
N ALA A 213 5.58 -4.23 -4.97
CA ALA A 213 5.36 -5.59 -5.46
C ALA A 213 3.88 -6.01 -5.34
N SER A 214 3.23 -5.66 -4.24
CA SER A 214 1.80 -5.96 -4.00
C SER A 214 0.90 -5.21 -4.97
N SER A 215 1.17 -3.92 -5.24
CA SER A 215 0.40 -3.13 -6.20
C SER A 215 0.55 -3.70 -7.60
N SER A 216 1.79 -3.88 -8.07
CA SER A 216 2.05 -4.40 -9.42
C SER A 216 1.47 -5.80 -9.63
N SER A 217 1.52 -6.66 -8.60
CA SER A 217 0.94 -7.99 -8.68
C SER A 217 -0.59 -7.96 -8.78
N ALA A 218 -1.24 -7.05 -8.07
CA ALA A 218 -2.69 -6.89 -8.13
C ALA A 218 -3.13 -6.30 -9.48
N ASP A 219 -2.39 -5.32 -10.00
CA ASP A 219 -2.65 -4.72 -11.31
C ASP A 219 -2.52 -5.77 -12.41
N LEU A 220 -1.44 -6.57 -12.38
CA LEU A 220 -1.26 -7.68 -13.29
C LEU A 220 -2.40 -8.70 -13.22
N LEU A 221 -2.91 -9.01 -12.02
CA LEU A 221 -4.04 -9.93 -11.86
C LEU A 221 -5.31 -9.41 -12.53
N VAL A 222 -5.57 -8.10 -12.40
CA VAL A 222 -6.72 -7.44 -13.06
C VAL A 222 -6.54 -7.47 -14.57
N ASP A 223 -5.36 -7.13 -15.08
CA ASP A 223 -5.05 -7.13 -16.51
C ASP A 223 -5.16 -8.54 -17.12
N LEU A 224 -4.64 -9.56 -16.45
CA LEU A 224 -4.78 -10.94 -16.87
C LEU A 224 -6.25 -11.39 -16.90
N LYS A 225 -7.07 -10.92 -15.94
CA LYS A 225 -8.50 -11.21 -15.94
C LYS A 225 -9.22 -10.56 -17.12
N VAL A 226 -8.90 -9.31 -17.42
CA VAL A 226 -9.43 -8.59 -18.59
C VAL A 226 -8.99 -9.27 -19.88
N GLY A 227 -7.70 -9.63 -20.01
CA GLY A 227 -7.15 -10.36 -21.13
C GLY A 227 -7.86 -11.69 -21.36
N TYR A 228 -8.09 -12.45 -20.29
CA TYR A 228 -8.83 -13.71 -20.35
C TYR A 228 -10.26 -13.53 -20.88
N LEU A 229 -10.97 -12.51 -20.41
CA LEU A 229 -12.33 -12.19 -20.86
C LEU A 229 -12.39 -11.77 -22.33
N LEU A 230 -11.32 -11.16 -22.85
CA LEU A 230 -11.17 -10.75 -24.24
C LEU A 230 -10.62 -11.88 -25.13
N GLY A 231 -10.26 -13.04 -24.59
CA GLY A 231 -9.67 -14.15 -25.33
C GLY A 231 -8.21 -13.92 -25.76
N ALA A 232 -7.48 -13.03 -25.07
CA ALA A 232 -6.08 -12.77 -25.36
C ALA A 232 -5.17 -13.88 -24.82
N ASN A 233 -4.01 -14.08 -25.48
CA ASN A 233 -3.01 -15.05 -25.03
C ASN A 233 -2.23 -14.48 -23.84
N PRO A 234 -2.15 -15.18 -22.67
CA PRO A 234 -1.43 -14.69 -21.48
C PRO A 234 0.03 -14.31 -21.75
N VAL A 235 0.76 -15.06 -22.60
CA VAL A 235 2.17 -14.78 -22.92
C VAL A 235 2.35 -13.47 -23.68
N SER A 236 1.37 -12.99 -24.41
CA SER A 236 1.44 -11.70 -25.11
C SER A 236 1.05 -10.52 -24.23
N TYR A 237 0.54 -10.76 -23.03
CA TYR A 237 0.16 -9.76 -22.04
C TYR A 237 1.28 -9.46 -21.03
N THR A 238 2.21 -10.36 -20.83
CA THR A 238 3.38 -10.22 -19.97
C THR A 238 4.60 -9.79 -20.77
#